data_1b84ba231b2415b3a317bf34a3256def
#
_entry.id   1b84ba231b2415b3a317bf34a3256def
#
_cell.length_a   1.000
_cell.length_b   1.000
_cell.length_c   1.000
_cell.angle_alpha   90.00
_cell.angle_beta   90.00
_cell.angle_gamma   90.00
#
_symmetry.space_group_name_H-M   'P 1'
#
loop_
_entity.id
_entity.type
_entity.pdbx_description
1 polymer ?
#
loop_
_entity_poly.entity_id
_entity_poly.type
_entity_poly.pdbx_seq_one_letter_code
_entity_poly.pdbx_strand_id
1 'polypeptide(L)'
;MNEGNGFASKSGMTVSIENSSPVISAVTDSSGNFTLPLDPSLHSFALVYTKPGFGTFKRYYMRDASNKIYYVDNNSPYQTENASESLGSKSTVTINSFSASIIGDALRLTSNISSPNASGEKYIRILYQKDLPGISINTVDKTKTNWSHLLPVTNGDNSFDVCLACSTICADWKPGDKIYLAAYGDSFYSNMYQDQTTSKIFLPNLNPNTNVIPVSIIVP
;
A
#
# COMPACT_ATOMS: atom_id res chain seq x y z
N MET A 1 4.00 -16.73 4.78
CA MET A 1 2.92 -15.75 4.87
C MET A 1 1.95 -16.04 3.77
N ASN A 2 0.71 -16.13 4.10
CA ASN A 2 -0.33 -16.14 3.09
C ASN A 2 -0.54 -14.71 2.60
N GLU A 3 -0.93 -14.53 1.35
CA GLU A 3 -1.32 -13.21 0.82
C GLU A 3 -2.55 -12.63 1.50
N GLY A 4 -3.02 -13.17 2.54
CA GLY A 4 -4.18 -12.69 3.25
C GLY A 4 -4.12 -12.79 4.75
N ASN A 5 -3.67 -13.82 5.37
CA ASN A 5 -3.93 -14.02 6.80
C ASN A 5 -2.91 -14.85 7.55
N GLY A 6 -1.73 -15.05 7.02
CA GLY A 6 -0.70 -15.77 7.75
C GLY A 6 0.40 -14.85 8.22
N PHE A 7 0.74 -14.88 9.49
CA PHE A 7 1.99 -14.30 9.95
C PHE A 7 3.13 -15.08 9.31
N ALA A 8 3.86 -14.46 8.37
CA ALA A 8 5.12 -15.02 7.94
C ALA A 8 6.04 -15.10 9.13
N SER A 9 7.01 -15.94 8.98
CA SER A 9 8.16 -15.92 9.86
C SER A 9 8.69 -14.50 9.97
N LYS A 10 8.79 -13.98 11.19
CA LYS A 10 9.38 -12.68 11.49
C LYS A 10 10.89 -12.67 11.17
N SER A 11 11.48 -13.85 10.99
CA SER A 11 12.89 -14.06 10.66
C SER A 11 13.21 -13.75 9.19
N GLY A 12 14.45 -13.36 8.93
CA GLY A 12 14.98 -13.24 7.58
C GLY A 12 14.62 -11.95 6.86
N MET A 13 14.09 -10.95 7.57
CA MET A 13 13.92 -9.60 7.02
C MET A 13 15.26 -8.86 7.13
N THR A 14 15.76 -8.34 6.04
CA THR A 14 16.90 -7.43 6.05
C THR A 14 16.43 -6.02 6.37
N VAL A 15 17.04 -5.43 7.38
CA VAL A 15 16.84 -4.02 7.76
C VAL A 15 18.15 -3.30 7.52
N SER A 16 18.13 -2.22 6.76
CA SER A 16 19.34 -1.43 6.45
C SER A 16 19.10 0.06 6.66
N ILE A 17 20.16 0.78 6.96
CA ILE A 17 20.13 2.25 6.98
C ILE A 17 20.25 2.72 5.53
N GLU A 18 19.28 3.50 5.09
CA GLU A 18 19.26 4.05 3.72
C GLU A 18 20.49 4.93 3.46
N ASN A 19 21.11 4.73 2.30
CA ASN A 19 22.27 5.52 1.85
C ASN A 19 23.52 5.47 2.77
N SER A 20 23.61 4.50 3.69
CA SER A 20 24.82 4.32 4.48
C SER A 20 25.99 3.81 3.63
N SER A 21 27.19 4.34 3.88
CA SER A 21 28.42 3.89 3.21
C SER A 21 29.54 3.78 4.25
N PRO A 22 30.03 2.57 4.57
CA PRO A 22 29.55 1.27 4.05
C PRO A 22 28.10 0.96 4.44
N VAL A 23 27.49 0.01 3.73
CA VAL A 23 26.11 -0.42 4.03
C VAL A 23 26.03 -1.00 5.45
N ILE A 24 25.16 -0.42 6.26
CA ILE A 24 24.85 -0.89 7.61
C ILE A 24 23.53 -1.63 7.55
N SER A 25 23.54 -2.94 7.84
CA SER A 25 22.33 -3.77 7.81
C SER A 25 22.39 -4.88 8.85
N ALA A 26 21.21 -5.38 9.19
CA ALA A 26 21.01 -6.57 10.03
C ALA A 26 19.86 -7.41 9.47
N VAL A 27 19.82 -8.68 9.89
CA VAL A 27 18.72 -9.58 9.55
C VAL A 27 17.95 -9.91 10.83
N THR A 28 16.63 -9.89 10.76
CA THR A 28 15.77 -10.19 11.91
C THR A 28 15.90 -11.67 12.33
N ASP A 29 15.90 -11.91 13.64
CA ASP A 29 15.82 -13.23 14.25
C ASP A 29 14.40 -13.85 14.15
N SER A 30 14.22 -15.04 14.78
CA SER A 30 12.92 -15.74 14.80
C SER A 30 11.80 -14.96 15.51
N SER A 31 12.15 -14.04 16.40
CA SER A 31 11.23 -13.17 17.11
C SER A 31 10.95 -11.86 16.35
N GLY A 32 11.72 -11.59 15.29
CA GLY A 32 11.63 -10.36 14.51
C GLY A 32 12.51 -9.23 15.04
N ASN A 33 13.40 -9.50 16.00
CA ASN A 33 14.29 -8.49 16.54
C ASN A 33 15.53 -8.34 15.67
N PHE A 34 16.07 -7.14 15.64
CA PHE A 34 17.33 -6.81 15.00
C PHE A 34 18.06 -5.71 15.79
N THR A 35 19.35 -5.59 15.58
CA THR A 35 20.18 -4.53 16.14
C THR A 35 21.07 -3.96 15.04
N LEU A 36 21.11 -2.63 14.95
CA LEU A 36 21.97 -1.89 14.02
C LEU A 36 22.88 -0.94 14.79
N PRO A 37 24.18 -0.90 14.46
CA PRO A 37 25.06 0.17 14.97
C PRO A 37 24.68 1.48 14.31
N LEU A 38 24.18 2.43 15.10
CA LEU A 38 23.85 3.78 14.65
C LEU A 38 24.94 4.76 15.03
N ASP A 39 25.44 5.48 14.04
CA ASP A 39 26.31 6.62 14.28
C ASP A 39 25.57 7.67 15.15
N PRO A 40 26.14 8.06 16.32
CA PRO A 40 25.53 9.07 17.18
C PRO A 40 25.31 10.43 16.50
N SER A 41 26.05 10.74 15.46
CA SER A 41 25.91 12.00 14.70
C SER A 41 24.71 12.01 13.75
N LEU A 42 24.08 10.86 13.47
CA LEU A 42 22.90 10.79 12.63
C LEU A 42 21.66 11.31 13.37
N HIS A 43 21.24 12.53 13.03
CA HIS A 43 20.03 13.15 13.56
C HIS A 43 18.75 12.69 12.85
N SER A 44 18.85 12.29 11.58
CA SER A 44 17.73 11.73 10.82
C SER A 44 18.23 10.61 9.92
N PHE A 45 17.45 9.55 9.77
CA PHE A 45 17.77 8.41 8.91
C PHE A 45 16.50 7.65 8.54
N ALA A 46 16.57 6.87 7.48
CA ALA A 46 15.53 5.93 7.12
C ALA A 46 16.02 4.50 7.30
N LEU A 47 15.16 3.64 7.84
CA LEU A 47 15.35 2.20 7.79
C LEU A 47 14.56 1.64 6.62
N VAL A 48 15.23 0.84 5.83
CA VAL A 48 14.66 0.12 4.68
C VAL A 48 14.51 -1.35 5.07
N TYR A 49 13.28 -1.84 4.98
CA TYR A 49 12.90 -3.21 5.31
C TYR A 49 12.66 -3.98 4.02
N THR A 50 13.39 -5.07 3.83
CA THR A 50 13.29 -5.91 2.63
C THR A 50 13.25 -7.39 2.99
N LYS A 51 12.44 -8.14 2.25
CA LYS A 51 12.41 -9.59 2.31
C LYS A 51 11.97 -10.14 0.94
N PRO A 52 12.57 -11.23 0.42
CA PRO A 52 12.13 -11.83 -0.84
C PRO A 52 10.63 -12.14 -0.83
N GLY A 53 9.91 -11.74 -1.89
CA GLY A 53 8.46 -11.91 -2.01
C GLY A 53 7.61 -10.86 -1.29
N PHE A 54 8.24 -9.88 -0.63
CA PHE A 54 7.56 -8.80 0.08
C PHE A 54 7.79 -7.44 -0.57
N GLY A 55 6.92 -6.50 -0.28
CA GLY A 55 7.13 -5.11 -0.63
C GLY A 55 8.29 -4.51 0.17
N THR A 56 9.08 -3.64 -0.45
CA THR A 56 10.07 -2.85 0.28
C THR A 56 9.37 -1.75 1.04
N PHE A 57 9.60 -1.67 2.34
CA PHE A 57 9.01 -0.65 3.19
C PHE A 57 10.10 0.27 3.75
N LYS A 58 9.79 1.54 3.96
CA LYS A 58 10.69 2.49 4.61
C LYS A 58 10.02 3.14 5.80
N ARG A 59 10.79 3.32 6.86
CA ARG A 59 10.40 4.11 8.03
C ARG A 59 11.48 5.15 8.31
N TYR A 60 11.03 6.37 8.55
CA TYR A 60 11.91 7.50 8.86
C TYR A 60 12.00 7.71 10.36
N TYR A 61 13.19 8.02 10.81
CA TYR A 61 13.51 8.24 12.22
C TYR A 61 14.24 9.56 12.41
N MET A 62 14.03 10.15 13.57
CA MET A 62 14.76 11.32 14.03
C MET A 62 15.30 11.07 15.43
N ARG A 63 16.41 11.71 15.74
CA ARG A 63 17.02 11.71 17.07
C ARG A 63 16.86 13.11 17.66
N ASP A 64 16.37 13.21 18.90
CA ASP A 64 16.27 14.47 19.61
C ASP A 64 17.59 14.85 20.30
N ALA A 65 17.59 16.02 20.93
CA ALA A 65 18.75 16.53 21.69
C ALA A 65 19.13 15.67 22.91
N SER A 66 18.23 14.80 23.37
CA SER A 66 18.46 13.83 24.45
C SER A 66 18.95 12.48 23.94
N ASN A 67 19.30 12.36 22.67
CA ASN A 67 19.67 11.13 21.98
C ASN A 67 18.54 10.08 21.86
N LYS A 68 17.31 10.45 22.13
CA LYS A 68 16.17 9.58 21.98
C LYS A 68 15.73 9.50 20.53
N ILE A 69 15.42 8.28 20.06
CA ILE A 69 15.03 8.01 18.67
C ILE A 69 13.51 7.91 18.58
N TYR A 70 12.94 8.60 17.60
CA TYR A 70 11.53 8.61 17.28
C TYR A 70 11.33 8.30 15.81
N TYR A 71 10.27 7.60 15.47
CA TYR A 71 9.91 7.49 14.06
C TYR A 71 8.97 8.64 13.64
N VAL A 72 9.05 8.98 12.35
CA VAL A 72 8.24 10.02 11.72
C VAL A 72 7.26 9.34 10.77
N ASP A 73 5.97 9.56 10.98
CA ASP A 73 4.92 9.04 10.14
C ASP A 73 4.00 10.16 9.65
N ASN A 74 3.77 10.24 8.33
CA ASN A 74 2.75 11.07 7.65
C ASN A 74 2.46 12.42 8.31
N ASN A 75 3.49 13.23 8.59
CA ASN A 75 3.37 14.53 9.27
C ASN A 75 2.88 14.46 10.73
N SER A 76 2.77 13.28 11.31
CA SER A 76 2.46 13.15 12.73
C SER A 76 3.74 13.35 13.54
N PRO A 77 3.75 14.25 14.52
CA PRO A 77 4.93 14.43 15.35
C PRO A 77 5.15 13.18 16.20
N TYR A 78 6.31 12.59 16.06
CA TYR A 78 6.98 11.69 16.99
C TYR A 78 6.10 10.67 17.74
N GLN A 79 6.13 9.45 17.28
CA GLN A 79 5.67 8.31 18.07
C GLN A 79 6.87 7.58 18.69
N THR A 80 6.67 6.99 19.86
CA THR A 80 7.71 6.38 20.68
C THR A 80 8.41 5.17 20.08
N GLU A 81 9.55 4.84 20.61
CA GLU A 81 10.67 3.99 20.26
C GLU A 81 10.41 2.55 19.79
N ASN A 82 9.21 2.01 19.90
CA ASN A 82 8.93 0.61 19.62
C ASN A 82 7.98 0.43 18.42
N ALA A 83 8.37 0.96 17.28
CA ALA A 83 7.65 0.67 16.06
C ALA A 83 7.84 -0.81 15.66
N SER A 84 6.80 -1.61 15.78
CA SER A 84 6.79 -2.92 15.15
C SER A 84 6.31 -2.78 13.72
N GLU A 85 7.14 -3.19 12.76
CA GLU A 85 6.79 -3.15 11.35
C GLU A 85 6.27 -4.49 10.87
N SER A 86 5.18 -4.44 10.10
CA SER A 86 4.64 -5.62 9.43
C SER A 86 4.81 -5.43 7.93
N LEU A 87 5.57 -6.32 7.28
CA LEU A 87 5.66 -6.34 5.83
C LEU A 87 4.55 -7.19 5.23
N GLY A 88 3.83 -6.62 4.27
CA GLY A 88 2.95 -7.38 3.40
C GLY A 88 3.71 -8.06 2.27
N SER A 89 3.29 -9.26 1.89
CA SER A 89 3.76 -9.88 0.65
C SER A 89 3.32 -9.06 -0.56
N LYS A 90 4.12 -9.07 -1.62
CA LYS A 90 3.67 -8.54 -2.91
C LYS A 90 2.48 -9.35 -3.39
N SER A 91 1.46 -8.65 -3.84
CA SER A 91 0.28 -9.31 -4.38
C SER A 91 0.61 -10.05 -5.68
N THR A 92 0.10 -11.27 -5.81
CA THR A 92 0.12 -12.06 -7.05
C THR A 92 -1.21 -11.99 -7.78
N VAL A 93 -2.18 -11.24 -7.24
CA VAL A 93 -3.49 -11.05 -7.86
C VAL A 93 -3.34 -10.20 -9.12
N THR A 94 -3.77 -10.76 -10.25
CA THR A 94 -3.83 -10.06 -11.53
C THR A 94 -5.27 -9.71 -11.85
N ILE A 95 -5.51 -8.49 -12.29
CA ILE A 95 -6.81 -8.03 -12.74
C ILE A 95 -6.93 -8.36 -14.24
N ASN A 96 -7.90 -9.17 -14.60
CA ASN A 96 -8.13 -9.59 -16.01
C ASN A 96 -9.17 -8.71 -16.71
N SER A 97 -10.17 -8.22 -15.95
CA SER A 97 -11.15 -7.24 -16.40
C SER A 97 -11.60 -6.39 -15.23
N PHE A 98 -12.03 -5.18 -15.51
CA PHE A 98 -12.56 -4.27 -14.50
C PHE A 98 -13.62 -3.38 -15.11
N SER A 99 -14.74 -3.20 -14.41
CA SER A 99 -15.77 -2.23 -14.79
C SER A 99 -16.33 -1.53 -13.56
N ALA A 100 -16.87 -0.34 -13.78
CA ALA A 100 -17.49 0.48 -12.76
C ALA A 100 -18.77 1.11 -13.31
N SER A 101 -19.78 1.25 -12.45
CA SER A 101 -21.03 1.97 -12.76
C SER A 101 -21.62 2.56 -11.48
N ILE A 102 -22.45 3.59 -11.59
CA ILE A 102 -23.25 4.09 -10.48
C ILE A 102 -24.65 3.52 -10.60
N ILE A 103 -25.17 2.95 -9.52
CA ILE A 103 -26.52 2.37 -9.42
C ILE A 103 -27.17 2.97 -8.18
N GLY A 104 -28.11 3.89 -8.39
CA GLY A 104 -28.68 4.68 -7.29
C GLY A 104 -27.58 5.52 -6.62
N ASP A 105 -27.41 5.34 -5.33
CA ASP A 105 -26.41 6.00 -4.49
C ASP A 105 -25.16 5.11 -4.21
N ALA A 106 -24.93 4.08 -5.01
CA ALA A 106 -23.83 3.17 -4.85
C ALA A 106 -22.94 3.08 -6.10
N LEU A 107 -21.63 3.02 -5.87
CA LEU A 107 -20.62 2.67 -6.87
C LEU A 107 -20.52 1.14 -6.94
N ARG A 108 -21.00 0.55 -8.03
CA ARG A 108 -20.84 -0.87 -8.33
C ARG A 108 -19.53 -1.10 -9.08
N LEU A 109 -18.73 -2.03 -8.58
CA LEU A 109 -17.46 -2.43 -9.16
C LEU A 109 -17.50 -3.92 -9.46
N THR A 110 -17.11 -4.32 -10.67
CA THR A 110 -16.99 -5.72 -11.04
C THR A 110 -15.64 -6.01 -11.69
N SER A 111 -15.10 -7.18 -11.44
CA SER A 111 -13.80 -7.59 -11.99
C SER A 111 -13.69 -9.09 -12.07
N ASN A 112 -12.97 -9.58 -13.09
CA ASN A 112 -12.38 -10.91 -13.07
C ASN A 112 -10.91 -10.81 -12.70
N ILE A 113 -10.48 -11.74 -11.86
CA ILE A 113 -9.11 -11.77 -11.33
C ILE A 113 -8.51 -13.16 -11.51
N SER A 114 -7.20 -13.26 -11.50
CA SER A 114 -6.47 -14.51 -11.37
C SER A 114 -5.41 -14.37 -10.27
N SER A 115 -5.16 -15.48 -9.57
CA SER A 115 -4.10 -15.58 -8.59
C SER A 115 -3.59 -17.02 -8.58
N PRO A 116 -2.27 -17.25 -8.53
CA PRO A 116 -1.71 -18.58 -8.35
C PRO A 116 -2.11 -19.21 -7.01
N ASN A 117 -2.48 -18.40 -6.03
CA ASN A 117 -2.97 -18.87 -4.72
C ASN A 117 -4.50 -18.95 -4.72
N ALA A 118 -5.01 -20.12 -5.10
CA ALA A 118 -6.46 -20.34 -5.22
C ALA A 118 -7.23 -20.26 -3.88
N SER A 119 -6.56 -20.53 -2.75
CA SER A 119 -7.21 -20.73 -1.44
C SER A 119 -7.00 -19.61 -0.41
N GLY A 120 -6.26 -18.54 -0.74
CA GLY A 120 -6.02 -17.42 0.16
C GLY A 120 -7.00 -16.26 -0.05
N GLU A 121 -7.18 -15.42 0.96
CA GLU A 121 -7.84 -14.12 0.79
C GLU A 121 -7.07 -13.29 -0.24
N LYS A 122 -7.81 -12.69 -1.14
CA LYS A 122 -7.29 -11.82 -2.20
C LYS A 122 -7.74 -10.39 -1.91
N TYR A 123 -6.91 -9.44 -2.23
CA TYR A 123 -7.21 -8.03 -2.04
C TYR A 123 -7.00 -7.27 -3.34
N ILE A 124 -7.85 -6.29 -3.55
CA ILE A 124 -7.80 -5.40 -4.70
C ILE A 124 -7.82 -3.98 -4.19
N ARG A 125 -6.94 -3.16 -4.73
CA ARG A 125 -6.96 -1.72 -4.53
C ARG A 125 -7.55 -1.04 -5.74
N ILE A 126 -8.59 -0.27 -5.51
CA ILE A 126 -9.18 0.62 -6.50
C ILE A 126 -8.59 2.00 -6.29
N LEU A 127 -8.03 2.56 -7.35
CA LEU A 127 -7.66 3.98 -7.42
C LEU A 127 -8.77 4.73 -8.13
N TYR A 128 -9.06 5.94 -7.69
CA TYR A 128 -10.05 6.79 -8.36
C TYR A 128 -9.70 8.28 -8.25
N GLN A 129 -9.95 8.99 -9.32
CA GLN A 129 -9.74 10.44 -9.38
C GLN A 129 -10.58 11.09 -10.47
N LYS A 130 -11.08 12.29 -10.17
CA LYS A 130 -11.78 13.14 -11.13
C LYS A 130 -10.80 13.65 -12.20
N ASP A 131 -11.25 13.67 -13.46
CA ASP A 131 -10.57 14.29 -14.61
C ASP A 131 -9.14 13.80 -14.86
N LEU A 132 -8.85 12.51 -14.56
CA LEU A 132 -7.55 11.90 -14.78
C LEU A 132 -7.63 10.67 -15.70
N PRO A 133 -7.72 10.82 -17.04
CA PRO A 133 -7.94 9.71 -17.98
C PRO A 133 -6.84 8.62 -17.95
N GLY A 134 -5.62 8.99 -17.60
CA GLY A 134 -4.49 8.05 -17.46
C GLY A 134 -4.23 7.64 -16.02
N ILE A 135 -5.28 7.46 -15.19
CA ILE A 135 -5.10 7.11 -13.78
C ILE A 135 -4.30 5.81 -13.63
N SER A 136 -3.29 5.87 -12.80
CA SER A 136 -2.45 4.74 -12.41
C SER A 136 -1.83 5.01 -11.05
N ILE A 137 -1.14 4.02 -10.49
CA ILE A 137 -0.39 4.22 -9.24
C ILE A 137 0.68 5.31 -9.33
N ASN A 138 1.16 5.61 -10.53
CA ASN A 138 2.18 6.64 -10.75
C ASN A 138 1.60 8.04 -10.99
N THR A 139 0.34 8.13 -11.41
CA THR A 139 -0.30 9.39 -11.80
C THR A 139 -1.34 9.90 -10.82
N VAL A 140 -1.95 9.00 -10.01
CA VAL A 140 -2.97 9.38 -9.03
C VAL A 140 -2.41 10.36 -8.00
N ASP A 141 -3.18 11.38 -7.69
CA ASP A 141 -2.84 12.37 -6.65
C ASP A 141 -3.14 11.79 -5.26
N LYS A 142 -2.09 11.28 -4.63
CA LYS A 142 -2.15 10.62 -3.32
C LYS A 142 -2.22 11.59 -2.14
N THR A 143 -2.21 12.90 -2.40
CA THR A 143 -2.39 13.93 -1.35
C THR A 143 -3.85 14.16 -1.00
N LYS A 144 -4.77 13.70 -1.85
CA LYS A 144 -6.21 13.77 -1.61
C LYS A 144 -6.64 12.76 -0.56
N THR A 145 -7.63 13.11 0.21
CA THR A 145 -8.16 12.25 1.29
C THR A 145 -8.71 10.93 0.75
N ASN A 146 -9.44 11.01 -0.38
CA ASN A 146 -10.10 9.86 -1.00
C ASN A 146 -9.52 9.64 -2.40
N TRP A 147 -8.50 8.80 -2.52
CA TRP A 147 -7.88 8.45 -3.80
C TRP A 147 -7.81 6.94 -4.05
N SER A 148 -8.01 6.14 -3.02
CA SER A 148 -7.99 4.68 -3.13
C SER A 148 -8.84 3.99 -2.08
N HIS A 149 -9.29 2.77 -2.40
CA HIS A 149 -10.00 1.88 -1.50
C HIS A 149 -9.48 0.45 -1.62
N LEU A 150 -9.32 -0.25 -0.49
CA LEU A 150 -8.90 -1.64 -0.44
C LEU A 150 -10.11 -2.53 -0.24
N LEU A 151 -10.27 -3.51 -1.10
CA LEU A 151 -11.39 -4.44 -1.11
C LEU A 151 -10.92 -5.88 -0.91
N PRO A 152 -11.47 -6.62 0.06
CA PRO A 152 -11.29 -8.06 0.10
C PRO A 152 -12.11 -8.73 -1.00
N VAL A 153 -11.56 -9.81 -1.56
CA VAL A 153 -12.27 -10.74 -2.45
C VAL A 153 -12.45 -12.04 -1.70
N THR A 154 -13.65 -12.57 -1.71
CA THR A 154 -13.97 -13.81 -0.99
C THR A 154 -13.05 -14.95 -1.39
N ASN A 155 -12.67 -15.79 -0.44
CA ASN A 155 -11.82 -16.96 -0.67
C ASN A 155 -12.37 -17.86 -1.76
N GLY A 156 -11.50 -18.22 -2.69
CA GLY A 156 -11.85 -19.10 -3.80
C GLY A 156 -12.42 -18.39 -5.03
N ASP A 157 -12.91 -17.16 -4.89
CA ASP A 157 -13.49 -16.43 -6.02
C ASP A 157 -12.41 -15.91 -6.98
N ASN A 158 -12.72 -15.98 -8.26
CA ASN A 158 -11.95 -15.38 -9.36
C ASN A 158 -12.65 -14.15 -9.94
N SER A 159 -13.68 -13.67 -9.26
CA SER A 159 -14.39 -12.44 -9.61
C SER A 159 -14.91 -11.77 -8.36
N PHE A 160 -15.13 -10.48 -8.43
CA PHE A 160 -15.91 -9.77 -7.42
C PHE A 160 -16.98 -8.90 -8.08
N ASP A 161 -18.05 -8.70 -7.34
CA ASP A 161 -19.11 -7.76 -7.64
C ASP A 161 -19.51 -7.10 -6.32
N VAL A 162 -19.18 -5.83 -6.16
CA VAL A 162 -19.38 -5.10 -4.92
C VAL A 162 -20.02 -3.76 -5.17
N CYS A 163 -20.94 -3.39 -4.30
CA CYS A 163 -21.53 -2.06 -4.26
C CYS A 163 -20.99 -1.31 -3.03
N LEU A 164 -20.38 -0.17 -3.27
CA LEU A 164 -19.84 0.72 -2.24
C LEU A 164 -20.74 1.93 -2.13
N ALA A 165 -21.18 2.24 -0.91
CA ALA A 165 -22.00 3.42 -0.66
C ALA A 165 -21.27 4.70 -1.10
N CYS A 166 -21.91 5.51 -1.94
CA CYS A 166 -21.34 6.78 -2.41
C CYS A 166 -21.05 7.75 -1.27
N SER A 167 -21.79 7.69 -0.17
CA SER A 167 -21.49 8.45 1.06
C SER A 167 -20.08 8.23 1.61
N THR A 168 -19.48 7.09 1.31
CA THR A 168 -18.13 6.74 1.79
C THR A 168 -17.03 7.08 0.79
N ILE A 169 -17.27 6.85 -0.50
CA ILE A 169 -16.24 6.95 -1.55
C ILE A 169 -16.48 8.17 -2.44
N CYS A 170 -17.73 8.51 -2.65
CA CYS A 170 -18.15 9.53 -3.60
C CYS A 170 -18.51 10.86 -2.92
N ALA A 171 -18.19 11.04 -1.64
CA ALA A 171 -18.64 12.21 -0.86
C ALA A 171 -18.32 13.57 -1.51
N ASP A 172 -17.22 13.62 -2.26
CA ASP A 172 -16.78 14.84 -2.96
C ASP A 172 -17.20 14.91 -4.43
N TRP A 173 -17.92 13.89 -4.94
CA TRP A 173 -18.33 13.83 -6.33
C TRP A 173 -19.65 14.57 -6.55
N LYS A 174 -19.73 15.27 -7.66
CA LYS A 174 -20.91 16.08 -8.03
C LYS A 174 -21.53 15.56 -9.32
N PRO A 175 -22.85 15.73 -9.52
CA PRO A 175 -23.47 15.44 -10.82
C PRO A 175 -22.70 16.06 -11.97
N GLY A 176 -22.44 15.25 -13.00
CA GLY A 176 -21.65 15.62 -14.17
C GLY A 176 -20.14 15.38 -14.04
N ASP A 177 -19.63 15.07 -12.86
CA ASP A 177 -18.20 14.76 -12.68
C ASP A 177 -17.84 13.48 -13.44
N LYS A 178 -16.70 13.52 -14.15
CA LYS A 178 -16.12 12.35 -14.79
C LYS A 178 -15.01 11.77 -13.91
N ILE A 179 -15.26 10.58 -13.39
CA ILE A 179 -14.34 9.88 -12.49
C ILE A 179 -13.66 8.76 -13.24
N TYR A 180 -12.36 8.70 -13.15
CA TYR A 180 -11.54 7.61 -13.69
C TYR A 180 -11.11 6.67 -12.57
N LEU A 181 -11.14 5.36 -12.86
CA LEU A 181 -10.82 4.30 -11.92
C LEU A 181 -9.83 3.32 -12.51
N ALA A 182 -8.92 2.81 -11.68
CA ALA A 182 -8.01 1.72 -12.02
C ALA A 182 -7.95 0.70 -10.87
N ALA A 183 -7.82 -0.57 -11.19
CA ALA A 183 -7.76 -1.64 -10.20
C ALA A 183 -6.38 -2.33 -10.22
N TYR A 184 -5.88 -2.70 -9.04
CA TYR A 184 -4.62 -3.42 -8.83
C TYR A 184 -4.81 -4.53 -7.81
N GLY A 185 -4.12 -5.65 -7.98
CA GLY A 185 -3.95 -6.61 -6.90
C GLY A 185 -3.18 -5.98 -5.75
N ASP A 186 -3.60 -6.22 -4.53
CA ASP A 186 -2.95 -5.74 -3.31
C ASP A 186 -2.90 -6.84 -2.25
N SER A 187 -2.38 -6.58 -1.09
CA SER A 187 -2.34 -7.51 0.03
C SER A 187 -3.01 -6.92 1.27
N PHE A 188 -3.35 -7.78 2.23
CA PHE A 188 -3.97 -7.36 3.48
C PHE A 188 -3.14 -6.30 4.22
N TYR A 189 -1.85 -6.56 4.38
CA TYR A 189 -0.92 -5.57 4.93
C TYR A 189 -0.46 -4.63 3.83
N SER A 190 -1.36 -3.79 3.38
CA SER A 190 -1.08 -2.79 2.36
C SER A 190 -0.36 -1.59 3.00
N ASN A 191 0.86 -1.83 3.42
CA ASN A 191 1.69 -0.78 4.00
C ASN A 191 2.01 0.25 2.94
N MET A 192 1.61 1.48 3.17
CA MET A 192 2.08 2.61 2.38
C MET A 192 3.05 3.44 3.21
N TYR A 193 3.99 4.08 2.54
CA TYR A 193 4.86 5.06 3.16
C TYR A 193 5.06 6.26 2.24
N GLN A 194 5.31 7.41 2.83
CA GLN A 194 5.71 8.61 2.09
C GLN A 194 7.23 8.72 2.11
N ASP A 195 7.83 8.75 0.93
CA ASP A 195 9.25 9.04 0.79
C ASP A 195 9.51 10.52 1.11
N GLN A 196 10.30 10.77 2.14
CA GLN A 196 10.54 12.13 2.65
C GLN A 196 11.37 13.00 1.68
N THR A 197 12.15 12.38 0.79
CA THR A 197 12.96 13.10 -0.19
C THR A 197 12.12 13.57 -1.37
N THR A 198 11.20 12.72 -1.82
CA THR A 198 10.39 12.98 -3.02
C THR A 198 8.95 13.36 -2.71
N SER A 199 8.54 13.27 -1.45
CA SER A 199 7.15 13.42 -0.97
C SER A 199 6.16 12.48 -1.66
N LYS A 200 6.64 11.45 -2.37
CA LYS A 200 5.78 10.47 -3.04
C LYS A 200 5.33 9.38 -2.09
N ILE A 201 4.06 9.00 -2.20
CA ILE A 201 3.51 7.86 -1.48
C ILE A 201 3.73 6.58 -2.31
N PHE A 202 4.26 5.57 -1.66
CA PHE A 202 4.51 4.25 -2.22
C PHE A 202 3.55 3.21 -1.63
N LEU A 203 3.10 2.30 -2.48
CA LEU A 203 2.31 1.11 -2.13
C LEU A 203 3.12 -0.12 -2.55
N PRO A 204 4.02 -0.58 -1.69
CA PRO A 204 5.04 -1.58 -2.08
C PRO A 204 4.48 -2.97 -2.39
N ASN A 205 3.24 -3.25 -1.99
CA ASN A 205 2.62 -4.57 -2.12
C ASN A 205 1.76 -4.71 -3.37
N LEU A 206 1.50 -3.63 -4.10
CA LEU A 206 0.71 -3.69 -5.32
C LEU A 206 1.36 -4.60 -6.36
N ASN A 207 0.53 -5.39 -7.04
CA ASN A 207 0.91 -6.04 -8.29
C ASN A 207 0.76 -5.03 -9.44
N PRO A 208 1.86 -4.53 -10.02
CA PRO A 208 1.79 -3.59 -11.14
C PRO A 208 1.34 -4.26 -12.45
N ASN A 209 1.33 -5.60 -12.50
CA ASN A 209 0.95 -6.37 -13.66
C ASN A 209 -0.57 -6.40 -13.80
N THR A 210 -1.13 -5.31 -14.26
CA THR A 210 -2.53 -5.24 -14.65
C THR A 210 -2.60 -4.97 -16.15
N ASN A 211 -3.39 -5.77 -16.85
CA ASN A 211 -3.70 -5.57 -18.26
C ASN A 211 -4.91 -4.64 -18.44
N VAL A 212 -5.41 -4.08 -17.33
CA VAL A 212 -6.66 -3.36 -17.32
C VAL A 212 -6.46 -1.89 -17.69
N ILE A 213 -7.13 -1.49 -18.73
CA ILE A 213 -7.27 -0.10 -19.10
C ILE A 213 -8.15 0.61 -18.04
N PRO A 214 -7.78 1.80 -17.57
CA PRO A 214 -8.63 2.56 -16.67
C PRO A 214 -10.03 2.75 -17.24
N VAL A 215 -11.04 2.58 -16.40
CA VAL A 215 -12.44 2.84 -16.74
C VAL A 215 -12.86 4.22 -16.29
N SER A 216 -13.95 4.76 -16.86
CA SER A 216 -14.51 6.02 -16.38
C SER A 216 -16.03 5.92 -16.23
N ILE A 217 -16.54 6.67 -15.27
CA ILE A 217 -17.98 6.86 -15.04
C ILE A 217 -18.30 8.35 -15.03
N ILE A 218 -19.56 8.67 -15.32
CA ILE A 218 -20.11 10.01 -15.11
C ILE A 218 -21.07 9.92 -13.93
N VAL A 219 -20.89 10.82 -12.96
CA VAL A 219 -21.78 10.93 -11.81
C VAL A 219 -23.14 11.44 -12.28
N PRO A 220 -24.25 10.76 -11.98
CA PRO A 220 -25.59 11.15 -12.43
C PRO A 220 -26.07 12.44 -11.80
#